data_20e3075b85ddc8b5da43194afacaa2bc
#
_entry.id   20e3075b85ddc8b5da43194afacaa2bc
#
_cell.length_a   1.000
_cell.length_b   1.000
_cell.length_c   1.000
_cell.angle_alpha   90.00
_cell.angle_beta   90.00
_cell.angle_gamma   90.00
#
_symmetry.space_group_name_H-M   'P 1'
#
loop_
_entity.id
_entity.type
_entity.pdbx_description
1 polymer ?
#
loop_
_entity_poly.entity_id
_entity_poly.type
_entity_poly.pdbx_seq_one_letter_code
_entity_poly.pdbx_strand_id
1 'polypeptide(L)'
;VSYWKGLLPALALLAGCSEQLVIDDRYRASGQDNRVQYIVLHYTSSGFERSFNVLTQGDVSSHYLISDHDPVIYRLVDENRRAWHAGDSSWQGRTWLNASSIGIEIVNDGYVDRADCRQWQAWDQPQIDALIKLLRDIQQRQGLGPESVVGHSDVAPQRKVDPGPLFPWQQLVAAGVASGPDAERVRVMQNWLAGRTPSVSWFQQSLAAWGYSVPQNGELDKATRNVIAAFQMRFRQTDYDGQPDSETAALLAALVPAQGQVLLNSPTPQWYTPIANPSAQPSGAPLPPCTARPPAS
;
A
#
# COMPACT_ATOMS: atom_id res chain seq x y z
N VAL A 1 -54.44 4.99 -73.63
CA VAL A 1 -53.11 5.50 -73.36
C VAL A 1 -53.16 6.14 -71.97
N SER A 2 -52.66 5.48 -70.91
CA SER A 2 -52.69 5.93 -69.52
C SER A 2 -51.31 6.43 -69.11
N TYR A 3 -51.19 7.74 -68.77
CA TYR A 3 -49.99 8.34 -68.25
C TYR A 3 -49.91 8.18 -66.70
N TRP A 4 -48.96 7.39 -66.23
CA TRP A 4 -48.66 7.28 -64.83
C TRP A 4 -47.57 8.30 -64.43
N LYS A 5 -47.99 9.32 -63.68
CA LYS A 5 -47.06 10.29 -63.12
C LYS A 5 -46.45 9.73 -61.86
N GLY A 6 -45.20 9.34 -61.90
CA GLY A 6 -44.43 8.93 -60.71
C GLY A 6 -44.14 10.13 -59.81
N LEU A 7 -44.55 10.11 -58.57
CA LEU A 7 -44.08 10.99 -57.52
C LEU A 7 -42.75 10.43 -56.96
N LEU A 8 -41.68 11.21 -57.10
CA LEU A 8 -40.44 10.97 -56.40
C LEU A 8 -40.56 11.58 -54.98
N PRO A 9 -40.25 10.82 -53.91
CA PRO A 9 -40.20 11.40 -52.56
C PRO A 9 -38.89 12.24 -52.42
N ALA A 10 -39.05 13.52 -52.12
CA ALA A 10 -37.96 14.40 -51.74
C ALA A 10 -37.42 13.95 -50.35
N LEU A 11 -36.20 13.38 -50.34
CA LEU A 11 -35.48 13.07 -49.13
C LEU A 11 -34.91 14.38 -48.57
N ALA A 12 -35.58 14.94 -47.54
CA ALA A 12 -35.07 16.09 -46.81
C ALA A 12 -33.88 15.65 -45.93
N LEU A 13 -32.68 15.95 -46.35
CA LEU A 13 -31.47 15.84 -45.53
C LEU A 13 -31.54 16.88 -44.40
N LEU A 14 -31.91 16.45 -43.22
CA LEU A 14 -31.73 17.22 -41.99
C LEU A 14 -30.22 17.28 -41.70
N ALA A 15 -29.56 18.31 -42.21
CA ALA A 15 -28.23 18.69 -41.75
C ALA A 15 -28.35 19.26 -40.34
N GLY A 16 -28.19 18.37 -39.34
CA GLY A 16 -28.01 18.81 -37.97
C GLY A 16 -26.70 19.57 -37.85
N CYS A 17 -26.76 20.90 -37.66
CA CYS A 17 -25.61 21.66 -37.20
C CYS A 17 -25.22 21.15 -35.79
N SER A 18 -24.21 20.30 -35.72
CA SER A 18 -23.54 20.06 -34.43
C SER A 18 -22.78 21.36 -34.12
N GLU A 19 -23.20 22.08 -33.12
CA GLU A 19 -22.39 23.19 -32.56
C GLU A 19 -21.06 22.58 -32.12
N GLN A 20 -19.99 22.93 -32.83
CA GLN A 20 -18.65 22.46 -32.48
C GLN A 20 -18.17 23.27 -31.28
N LEU A 21 -17.96 22.58 -30.13
CA LEU A 21 -17.39 23.19 -28.95
C LEU A 21 -15.97 23.70 -29.30
N VAL A 22 -15.73 24.99 -29.12
CA VAL A 22 -14.43 25.63 -29.31
C VAL A 22 -13.74 25.76 -27.95
N ILE A 23 -12.62 25.04 -27.78
CA ILE A 23 -11.80 25.10 -26.56
C ILE A 23 -10.47 25.76 -26.93
N ASP A 24 -10.13 26.86 -26.24
CA ASP A 24 -8.81 27.48 -26.32
C ASP A 24 -7.89 26.94 -25.22
N ASP A 25 -6.94 26.09 -25.59
CA ASP A 25 -5.98 25.43 -24.71
C ASP A 25 -4.56 26.05 -24.74
N ARG A 26 -4.42 27.24 -25.32
CA ARG A 26 -3.15 27.98 -25.43
C ARG A 26 -2.61 28.41 -24.06
N TYR A 27 -3.49 28.56 -23.08
CA TYR A 27 -3.13 28.98 -21.71
C TYR A 27 -3.32 27.85 -20.75
N ARG A 28 -2.30 27.61 -19.87
CA ARG A 28 -2.34 26.58 -18.84
C ARG A 28 -2.03 27.20 -17.47
N ALA A 29 -2.77 26.78 -16.44
CA ALA A 29 -2.47 27.17 -15.07
C ALA A 29 -1.17 26.50 -14.60
N SER A 30 -0.34 27.21 -13.85
CA SER A 30 0.86 26.65 -13.22
C SER A 30 0.52 25.82 -11.97
N GLY A 31 -0.57 26.17 -11.26
CA GLY A 31 -1.04 25.47 -10.07
C GLY A 31 -1.85 24.22 -10.43
N GLN A 32 -1.17 23.13 -10.78
CA GLN A 32 -1.77 21.83 -11.11
C GLN A 32 -0.86 20.70 -10.67
N ASP A 33 -1.44 19.57 -10.30
CA ASP A 33 -0.74 18.32 -10.03
C ASP A 33 -1.49 17.12 -10.65
N ASN A 34 -0.90 15.93 -10.56
CA ASN A 34 -1.56 14.73 -11.01
C ASN A 34 -2.61 14.26 -9.99
N ARG A 35 -3.74 13.74 -10.46
CA ARG A 35 -4.74 13.12 -9.62
C ARG A 35 -4.17 11.91 -8.87
N VAL A 36 -3.38 11.08 -9.55
CA VAL A 36 -2.73 9.90 -8.98
C VAL A 36 -1.49 10.35 -8.22
N GLN A 37 -1.42 9.98 -6.94
CA GLN A 37 -0.30 10.28 -6.06
C GLN A 37 0.27 9.03 -5.39
N TYR A 38 -0.50 7.94 -5.36
CA TYR A 38 -0.10 6.69 -4.72
C TYR A 38 -0.41 5.48 -5.61
N ILE A 39 0.34 4.41 -5.38
CA ILE A 39 0.07 3.08 -5.89
C ILE A 39 -0.08 2.17 -4.68
N VAL A 40 -1.27 1.58 -4.54
CA VAL A 40 -1.60 0.71 -3.39
C VAL A 40 -1.52 -0.74 -3.83
N LEU A 41 -0.70 -1.52 -3.15
CA LEU A 41 -0.48 -2.94 -3.42
C LEU A 41 -1.37 -3.80 -2.53
N HIS A 42 -1.99 -4.81 -3.15
CA HIS A 42 -2.92 -5.74 -2.51
C HIS A 42 -2.56 -7.18 -2.84
N TYR A 43 -3.05 -8.10 -2.04
CA TYR A 43 -3.26 -9.48 -2.46
C TYR A 43 -4.77 -9.78 -2.52
N THR A 44 -5.17 -10.68 -3.41
CA THR A 44 -6.58 -10.96 -3.70
C THR A 44 -7.31 -11.79 -2.63
N SER A 45 -6.62 -12.46 -1.72
CA SER A 45 -7.15 -13.44 -0.75
C SER A 45 -7.92 -14.60 -1.41
N SER A 46 -7.65 -14.89 -2.67
CA SER A 46 -8.25 -15.99 -3.43
C SER A 46 -7.50 -16.22 -4.74
N GLY A 47 -7.67 -17.41 -5.35
CA GLY A 47 -7.11 -17.74 -6.65
C GLY A 47 -7.69 -16.88 -7.79
N PHE A 48 -7.06 -16.97 -8.97
CA PHE A 48 -7.29 -16.10 -10.12
C PHE A 48 -8.76 -16.00 -10.55
N GLU A 49 -9.43 -17.10 -10.82
CA GLU A 49 -10.82 -17.11 -11.35
C GLU A 49 -11.80 -16.34 -10.46
N ARG A 50 -11.73 -16.58 -9.15
CA ARG A 50 -12.57 -15.88 -8.18
C ARG A 50 -12.23 -14.40 -8.12
N SER A 51 -10.95 -14.07 -8.07
CA SER A 51 -10.45 -12.69 -7.98
C SER A 51 -10.86 -11.90 -9.22
N PHE A 52 -10.69 -12.48 -10.42
CA PHE A 52 -11.09 -11.86 -11.67
C PHE A 52 -12.59 -11.56 -11.71
N ASN A 53 -13.44 -12.53 -11.31
CA ASN A 53 -14.89 -12.34 -11.27
C ASN A 53 -15.28 -11.24 -10.26
N VAL A 54 -14.71 -11.24 -9.06
CA VAL A 54 -15.01 -10.23 -8.02
C VAL A 54 -14.60 -8.83 -8.49
N LEU A 55 -13.43 -8.67 -9.11
CA LEU A 55 -12.92 -7.37 -9.54
C LEU A 55 -13.57 -6.83 -10.83
N THR A 56 -14.21 -7.70 -11.64
CA THR A 56 -14.86 -7.30 -12.89
C THR A 56 -16.37 -7.19 -12.79
N GLN A 57 -17.01 -7.92 -11.86
CA GLN A 57 -18.48 -8.03 -11.76
C GLN A 57 -19.01 -7.69 -10.36
N GLY A 58 -18.15 -7.53 -9.35
CA GLY A 58 -18.54 -7.22 -7.98
C GLY A 58 -18.55 -5.72 -7.66
N ASP A 59 -18.72 -5.41 -6.36
CA ASP A 59 -18.77 -4.04 -5.84
C ASP A 59 -17.39 -3.42 -5.59
N VAL A 60 -16.32 -4.22 -5.68
CA VAL A 60 -14.93 -3.78 -5.57
C VAL A 60 -14.23 -3.91 -6.91
N SER A 61 -13.22 -3.09 -7.15
CA SER A 61 -12.45 -3.11 -8.39
C SER A 61 -11.03 -2.65 -8.14
N SER A 62 -10.10 -3.00 -9.02
CA SER A 62 -8.73 -2.51 -9.03
C SER A 62 -8.34 -2.06 -10.45
N HIS A 63 -7.33 -1.20 -10.56
CA HIS A 63 -6.86 -0.78 -11.89
C HIS A 63 -6.15 -1.92 -12.60
N TYR A 64 -5.37 -2.69 -11.84
CA TYR A 64 -4.61 -3.83 -12.36
C TYR A 64 -4.81 -5.08 -11.51
N LEU A 65 -4.76 -6.23 -12.19
CA LEU A 65 -4.69 -7.56 -11.60
C LEU A 65 -3.51 -8.29 -12.23
N ILE A 66 -2.62 -8.84 -11.40
CA ILE A 66 -1.51 -9.70 -11.84
C ILE A 66 -1.87 -11.14 -11.47
N SER A 67 -1.96 -12.03 -12.49
CA SER A 67 -2.25 -13.44 -12.26
C SER A 67 -1.06 -14.18 -11.64
N ASP A 68 -1.33 -15.36 -11.09
CA ASP A 68 -0.34 -16.31 -10.59
C ASP A 68 0.32 -17.10 -11.73
N HIS A 69 1.36 -17.87 -11.39
CA HIS A 69 2.15 -18.75 -12.27
C HIS A 69 2.77 -18.02 -13.47
N ASP A 70 2.23 -18.09 -14.67
CA ASP A 70 2.68 -17.31 -15.83
C ASP A 70 1.99 -15.93 -15.82
N PRO A 71 2.54 -14.91 -15.14
CA PRO A 71 1.80 -13.72 -14.80
C PRO A 71 1.43 -12.88 -16.02
N VAL A 72 0.13 -12.68 -16.18
CA VAL A 72 -0.46 -11.71 -17.11
C VAL A 72 -0.93 -10.51 -16.30
N ILE A 73 -0.65 -9.31 -16.79
CA ILE A 73 -1.14 -8.06 -16.19
C ILE A 73 -2.44 -7.66 -16.90
N TYR A 74 -3.55 -7.72 -16.19
CA TYR A 74 -4.86 -7.28 -16.66
C TYR A 74 -5.09 -5.84 -16.22
N ARG A 75 -5.41 -4.95 -17.15
CA ARG A 75 -5.93 -3.63 -16.83
C ARG A 75 -7.45 -3.68 -16.82
N LEU A 76 -8.06 -3.55 -15.63
CA LEU A 76 -9.49 -3.68 -15.40
C LEU A 76 -10.20 -2.33 -15.35
N VAL A 77 -9.52 -1.29 -14.84
CA VAL A 77 -10.01 0.09 -14.77
C VAL A 77 -8.95 1.02 -15.36
N ASP A 78 -9.37 1.99 -16.17
CA ASP A 78 -8.47 3.02 -16.69
C ASP A 78 -7.94 3.90 -15.56
N GLU A 79 -6.65 4.26 -15.61
CA GLU A 79 -5.98 5.05 -14.55
C GLU A 79 -6.57 6.46 -14.35
N ASN A 80 -7.26 7.02 -15.36
CA ASN A 80 -7.98 8.28 -15.24
C ASN A 80 -9.33 8.15 -14.51
N ARG A 81 -9.76 6.93 -14.20
CA ARG A 81 -10.97 6.62 -13.43
C ARG A 81 -10.60 6.24 -12.00
N ARG A 82 -11.59 6.16 -11.15
CA ARG A 82 -11.47 5.70 -9.77
C ARG A 82 -11.88 4.24 -9.68
N ALA A 83 -10.99 3.37 -9.20
CA ALA A 83 -11.32 2.00 -8.79
C ALA A 83 -11.64 1.95 -7.29
N TRP A 84 -12.34 0.89 -6.86
CA TRP A 84 -12.82 0.70 -5.48
C TRP A 84 -11.97 -0.36 -4.77
N HIS A 85 -10.71 -0.02 -4.40
CA HIS A 85 -9.74 -0.97 -3.84
C HIS A 85 -9.25 -0.63 -2.42
N ALA A 86 -9.13 0.67 -2.08
CA ALA A 86 -8.53 1.09 -0.81
C ALA A 86 -9.55 1.25 0.32
N GLY A 87 -10.83 1.50 0.00
CA GLY A 87 -11.91 1.73 0.98
C GLY A 87 -11.61 2.91 1.91
N ASP A 88 -12.01 2.79 3.18
CA ASP A 88 -11.62 3.73 4.23
C ASP A 88 -10.11 3.60 4.47
N SER A 89 -9.38 4.65 4.18
CA SER A 89 -7.93 4.67 4.08
C SER A 89 -7.37 6.06 4.32
N SER A 90 -6.14 6.13 4.83
CA SER A 90 -5.44 7.39 5.09
C SER A 90 -3.93 7.22 4.91
N TRP A 91 -3.29 8.18 4.23
CA TRP A 91 -1.84 8.23 4.10
C TRP A 91 -1.38 9.68 3.90
N GLN A 92 -0.37 10.11 4.66
CA GLN A 92 0.20 11.48 4.60
C GLN A 92 -0.87 12.57 4.66
N GLY A 93 -1.87 12.39 5.54
CA GLY A 93 -2.97 13.34 5.73
C GLY A 93 -4.08 13.29 4.68
N ARG A 94 -3.94 12.50 3.61
CA ARG A 94 -5.01 12.26 2.64
C ARG A 94 -5.88 11.08 3.09
N THR A 95 -7.17 11.19 2.88
CA THR A 95 -8.17 10.14 3.16
C THR A 95 -8.84 9.67 1.87
N TRP A 96 -9.52 8.51 1.93
CA TRP A 96 -10.27 7.98 0.78
C TRP A 96 -9.41 7.80 -0.48
N LEU A 97 -8.30 7.08 -0.34
CA LEU A 97 -7.24 6.98 -1.36
C LEU A 97 -7.69 6.42 -2.71
N ASN A 98 -8.86 5.80 -2.81
CA ASN A 98 -9.46 5.46 -4.11
C ASN A 98 -9.47 6.64 -5.10
N ALA A 99 -9.58 7.89 -4.61
CA ALA A 99 -9.64 9.08 -5.46
C ALA A 99 -8.27 9.53 -5.97
N SER A 100 -7.18 9.14 -5.30
CA SER A 100 -5.82 9.63 -5.56
C SER A 100 -4.78 8.52 -5.74
N SER A 101 -5.23 7.29 -6.01
CA SER A 101 -4.31 6.16 -6.18
C SER A 101 -4.68 5.26 -7.36
N ILE A 102 -3.71 4.42 -7.72
CA ILE A 102 -3.86 3.24 -8.58
C ILE A 102 -3.77 2.02 -7.68
N GLY A 103 -4.77 1.14 -7.71
CA GLY A 103 -4.73 -0.16 -7.03
C GLY A 103 -4.16 -1.24 -7.92
N ILE A 104 -3.28 -2.08 -7.39
CA ILE A 104 -2.75 -3.27 -8.04
C ILE A 104 -3.04 -4.46 -7.14
N GLU A 105 -3.89 -5.35 -7.62
CA GLU A 105 -4.17 -6.65 -7.01
C GLU A 105 -3.21 -7.69 -7.58
N ILE A 106 -2.67 -8.54 -6.73
CA ILE A 106 -1.75 -9.61 -7.10
C ILE A 106 -2.34 -10.91 -6.57
N VAL A 107 -2.55 -11.90 -7.44
CA VAL A 107 -3.19 -13.15 -7.03
C VAL A 107 -2.32 -13.88 -6.01
N ASN A 108 -2.88 -14.03 -4.81
CA ASN A 108 -2.27 -14.72 -3.68
C ASN A 108 -3.36 -14.96 -2.63
N ASP A 109 -3.43 -16.13 -2.03
CA ASP A 109 -4.48 -16.49 -1.05
C ASP A 109 -4.30 -15.77 0.31
N GLY A 110 -3.16 -15.09 0.50
CA GLY A 110 -2.86 -14.34 1.71
C GLY A 110 -2.41 -15.26 2.84
N TYR A 111 -3.30 -15.64 3.74
CA TYR A 111 -2.94 -16.47 4.89
C TYR A 111 -4.05 -17.42 5.33
N VAL A 112 -3.63 -18.41 6.13
CA VAL A 112 -4.54 -19.29 6.87
C VAL A 112 -4.16 -19.23 8.36
N ASP A 113 -5.11 -18.90 9.22
CA ASP A 113 -4.92 -18.95 10.66
C ASP A 113 -4.94 -20.40 11.15
N ARG A 114 -3.91 -20.78 11.91
CA ARG A 114 -3.79 -22.02 12.67
C ARG A 114 -4.12 -21.72 14.14
N ALA A 115 -4.12 -22.74 14.99
CA ALA A 115 -4.49 -22.57 16.40
C ALA A 115 -3.60 -21.54 17.15
N ASP A 116 -2.31 -21.48 16.82
CA ASP A 116 -1.28 -20.71 17.52
C ASP A 116 -0.43 -19.81 16.61
N CYS A 117 -0.63 -19.88 15.28
CA CYS A 117 0.16 -19.12 14.32
C CYS A 117 -0.60 -18.83 13.05
N ARG A 118 -0.10 -17.88 12.27
CA ARG A 118 -0.60 -17.53 10.93
C ARG A 118 0.34 -18.04 9.86
N GLN A 119 -0.17 -18.88 8.96
CA GLN A 119 0.58 -19.37 7.82
C GLN A 119 0.30 -18.49 6.60
N TRP A 120 1.32 -17.78 6.15
CA TRP A 120 1.25 -16.93 4.97
C TRP A 120 1.62 -17.72 3.71
N GLN A 121 0.98 -17.36 2.59
CA GLN A 121 1.39 -17.85 1.27
C GLN A 121 2.62 -17.08 0.80
N ALA A 122 3.60 -17.81 0.27
CA ALA A 122 4.77 -17.22 -0.37
C ALA A 122 4.38 -16.53 -1.70
N TRP A 123 5.23 -15.64 -2.17
CA TRP A 123 5.08 -14.94 -3.44
C TRP A 123 5.89 -15.60 -4.53
N ASP A 124 5.33 -15.73 -5.74
CA ASP A 124 6.04 -16.25 -6.89
C ASP A 124 6.92 -15.17 -7.50
N GLN A 125 8.19 -15.52 -7.77
CA GLN A 125 9.14 -14.55 -8.32
C GLN A 125 8.69 -13.94 -9.66
N PRO A 126 8.11 -14.68 -10.61
CA PRO A 126 7.58 -14.10 -11.85
C PRO A 126 6.53 -13.02 -11.63
N GLN A 127 5.66 -13.15 -10.61
CA GLN A 127 4.68 -12.10 -10.26
C GLN A 127 5.37 -10.82 -9.79
N ILE A 128 6.40 -10.96 -8.96
CA ILE A 128 7.17 -9.81 -8.45
C ILE A 128 7.94 -9.12 -9.59
N ASP A 129 8.51 -9.88 -10.51
CA ASP A 129 9.18 -9.33 -11.68
C ASP A 129 8.22 -8.58 -12.60
N ALA A 130 7.00 -9.09 -12.79
CA ALA A 130 5.93 -8.42 -13.53
C ALA A 130 5.47 -7.14 -12.82
N LEU A 131 5.28 -7.20 -11.49
CA LEU A 131 4.93 -6.05 -10.68
C LEU A 131 5.97 -4.92 -10.77
N ILE A 132 7.27 -5.24 -10.66
CA ILE A 132 8.35 -4.26 -10.76
C ILE A 132 8.34 -3.56 -12.12
N LYS A 133 8.07 -4.28 -13.21
CA LYS A 133 7.94 -3.68 -14.55
C LYS A 133 6.73 -2.75 -14.63
N LEU A 134 5.59 -3.18 -14.10
CA LEU A 134 4.37 -2.37 -14.05
C LEU A 134 4.55 -1.10 -13.21
N LEU A 135 5.18 -1.20 -12.04
CA LEU A 135 5.45 -0.05 -11.17
C LEU A 135 6.32 0.99 -11.88
N ARG A 136 7.40 0.58 -12.55
CA ARG A 136 8.25 1.50 -13.34
C ARG A 136 7.47 2.23 -14.43
N ASP A 137 6.64 1.50 -15.17
CA ASP A 137 5.82 2.08 -16.24
C ASP A 137 4.81 3.09 -15.68
N ILE A 138 4.08 2.74 -14.61
CA ILE A 138 3.14 3.66 -13.95
C ILE A 138 3.86 4.88 -13.40
N GLN A 139 4.95 4.69 -12.66
CA GLN A 139 5.72 5.80 -12.08
C GLN A 139 6.23 6.76 -13.14
N GLN A 140 6.77 6.24 -14.24
CA GLN A 140 7.23 7.06 -15.36
C GLN A 140 6.09 7.86 -16.01
N ARG A 141 4.93 7.21 -16.28
CA ARG A 141 3.79 7.87 -16.93
C ARG A 141 3.07 8.88 -16.03
N GLN A 142 3.02 8.60 -14.72
CA GLN A 142 2.34 9.43 -13.73
C GLN A 142 3.28 10.45 -13.06
N GLY A 143 4.58 10.40 -13.32
CA GLY A 143 5.57 11.28 -12.67
C GLY A 143 5.70 11.02 -11.17
N LEU A 144 5.61 9.76 -10.74
CA LEU A 144 5.65 9.34 -9.34
C LEU A 144 7.03 8.83 -8.95
N GLY A 145 7.45 9.10 -7.71
CA GLY A 145 8.65 8.54 -7.12
C GLY A 145 8.41 7.21 -6.37
N PRO A 146 9.50 6.58 -5.87
CA PRO A 146 9.43 5.34 -5.09
C PRO A 146 8.59 5.46 -3.81
N GLU A 147 8.46 6.65 -3.25
CA GLU A 147 7.67 6.96 -2.06
C GLU A 147 6.16 6.83 -2.28
N SER A 148 5.72 6.81 -3.53
CA SER A 148 4.32 6.66 -3.89
C SER A 148 3.77 5.25 -3.68
N VAL A 149 4.64 4.23 -3.58
CA VAL A 149 4.23 2.82 -3.47
C VAL A 149 4.03 2.43 -2.02
N VAL A 150 2.81 2.06 -1.68
CA VAL A 150 2.37 1.69 -0.33
C VAL A 150 1.59 0.38 -0.35
N GLY A 151 1.55 -0.32 0.77
CA GLY A 151 0.68 -1.48 0.96
C GLY A 151 -0.70 -1.08 1.45
N HIS A 152 -1.70 -1.92 1.26
CA HIS A 152 -3.02 -1.70 1.83
C HIS A 152 -2.98 -1.64 3.37
N SER A 153 -2.11 -2.45 3.99
CA SER A 153 -1.83 -2.38 5.43
C SER A 153 -1.23 -1.05 5.88
N ASP A 154 -0.47 -0.35 5.00
CA ASP A 154 0.06 0.98 5.33
C ASP A 154 -1.08 2.01 5.43
N VAL A 155 -2.03 1.97 4.50
CA VAL A 155 -3.09 2.99 4.39
C VAL A 155 -4.35 2.66 5.18
N ALA A 156 -4.50 1.41 5.63
CA ALA A 156 -5.67 0.95 6.39
C ALA A 156 -5.29 -0.06 7.50
N PRO A 157 -4.31 0.26 8.38
CA PRO A 157 -3.72 -0.70 9.34
C PRO A 157 -4.71 -1.25 10.35
N GLN A 158 -5.87 -0.59 10.54
CA GLN A 158 -6.88 -1.04 11.50
C GLN A 158 -7.73 -2.22 10.98
N ARG A 159 -7.67 -2.51 9.68
CA ARG A 159 -8.55 -3.50 9.04
C ARG A 159 -7.87 -4.38 7.99
N LYS A 160 -6.65 -4.05 7.57
CA LYS A 160 -5.95 -4.68 6.46
C LYS A 160 -4.53 -5.07 6.83
N VAL A 161 -4.09 -6.19 6.25
CA VAL A 161 -2.75 -6.75 6.44
C VAL A 161 -2.02 -7.03 5.12
N ASP A 162 -2.71 -6.90 3.98
CA ASP A 162 -2.12 -7.08 2.65
C ASP A 162 -1.14 -5.93 2.30
N PRO A 163 -0.05 -6.22 1.59
CA PRO A 163 0.34 -7.47 0.96
C PRO A 163 1.04 -8.49 1.89
N GLY A 164 1.10 -8.24 3.20
CA GLY A 164 1.57 -9.15 4.23
C GLY A 164 3.09 -9.21 4.41
N PRO A 165 3.56 -9.92 5.45
CA PRO A 165 4.97 -9.91 5.85
C PRO A 165 5.90 -10.70 4.93
N LEU A 166 5.37 -11.60 4.07
CA LEU A 166 6.19 -12.31 3.08
C LEU A 166 6.34 -11.54 1.76
N PHE A 167 5.69 -10.36 1.64
CA PHE A 167 5.82 -9.55 0.44
C PHE A 167 7.25 -8.99 0.32
N PRO A 168 7.93 -9.17 -0.84
CA PRO A 168 9.36 -8.91 -0.96
C PRO A 168 9.67 -7.42 -1.17
N TRP A 169 9.31 -6.56 -0.20
CA TRP A 169 9.55 -5.11 -0.24
C TRP A 169 10.99 -4.75 -0.57
N GLN A 170 11.96 -5.52 -0.05
CA GLN A 170 13.38 -5.25 -0.31
C GLN A 170 13.75 -5.39 -1.79
N GLN A 171 13.10 -6.29 -2.54
CA GLN A 171 13.32 -6.40 -3.99
C GLN A 171 12.80 -5.17 -4.72
N LEU A 172 11.66 -4.62 -4.31
CA LEU A 172 11.10 -3.39 -4.87
C LEU A 172 12.01 -2.18 -4.57
N VAL A 173 12.56 -2.11 -3.35
CA VAL A 173 13.53 -1.09 -2.95
C VAL A 173 14.81 -1.21 -3.77
N ALA A 174 15.37 -2.40 -3.91
CA ALA A 174 16.57 -2.66 -4.72
C ALA A 174 16.34 -2.34 -6.22
N ALA A 175 15.12 -2.53 -6.71
CA ALA A 175 14.72 -2.16 -8.06
C ALA A 175 14.46 -0.65 -8.24
N GLY A 176 14.49 0.15 -7.16
CA GLY A 176 14.25 1.59 -7.16
C GLY A 176 12.77 1.99 -7.35
N VAL A 177 11.83 1.06 -7.18
CA VAL A 177 10.38 1.32 -7.36
C VAL A 177 9.61 1.48 -6.05
N ALA A 178 10.23 1.25 -4.90
CA ALA A 178 9.67 1.52 -3.59
C ALA A 178 10.73 2.14 -2.66
N SER A 179 10.28 2.89 -1.65
CA SER A 179 11.17 3.50 -0.65
C SER A 179 11.51 2.50 0.45
N GLY A 180 12.76 2.56 0.90
CA GLY A 180 13.28 1.81 2.03
C GLY A 180 14.27 2.62 2.86
N PRO A 181 14.63 2.14 4.07
CA PRO A 181 15.59 2.82 4.92
C PRO A 181 17.02 2.72 4.37
N ASP A 182 17.79 3.77 4.57
CA ASP A 182 19.22 3.75 4.31
C ASP A 182 19.94 2.84 5.31
N ALA A 183 20.64 1.82 4.81
CA ALA A 183 21.24 0.77 5.64
C ALA A 183 22.30 1.32 6.62
N GLU A 184 23.08 2.32 6.23
CA GLU A 184 24.09 2.92 7.10
C GLU A 184 23.43 3.73 8.23
N ARG A 185 22.36 4.46 7.93
CA ARG A 185 21.57 5.16 8.97
C ARG A 185 20.94 4.19 9.95
N VAL A 186 20.40 3.06 9.45
CA VAL A 186 19.88 2.00 10.33
C VAL A 186 20.95 1.51 11.27
N ARG A 187 22.16 1.19 10.76
CA ARG A 187 23.28 0.71 11.56
C ARG A 187 23.72 1.73 12.63
N VAL A 188 23.79 3.01 12.25
CA VAL A 188 24.13 4.09 13.19
C VAL A 188 23.09 4.18 14.31
N MET A 189 21.81 4.13 13.97
CA MET A 189 20.73 4.20 14.96
C MET A 189 20.65 2.96 15.85
N GLN A 190 20.86 1.77 15.30
CA GLN A 190 20.96 0.52 16.10
C GLN A 190 22.06 0.60 17.14
N ASN A 191 23.25 1.06 16.76
CA ASN A 191 24.39 1.24 17.67
C ASN A 191 24.08 2.29 18.75
N TRP A 192 23.47 3.41 18.38
CA TRP A 192 23.13 4.46 19.34
C TRP A 192 22.04 4.02 20.33
N LEU A 193 21.00 3.36 19.84
CA LEU A 193 19.92 2.83 20.69
C LEU A 193 20.45 1.78 21.66
N ALA A 194 21.43 0.96 21.29
CA ALA A 194 22.03 -0.08 22.12
C ALA A 194 20.98 -0.98 22.79
N GLY A 195 19.95 -1.38 22.06
CA GLY A 195 18.83 -2.21 22.55
C GLY A 195 17.74 -1.45 23.31
N ARG A 196 17.92 -0.14 23.57
CA ARG A 196 16.90 0.66 24.24
C ARG A 196 15.79 1.06 23.27
N THR A 197 14.56 1.05 23.74
CA THR A 197 13.37 1.37 22.96
C THR A 197 12.86 2.76 23.34
N PRO A 198 12.69 3.70 22.37
CA PRO A 198 12.08 5.01 22.62
C PRO A 198 10.64 4.90 23.12
N SER A 199 10.12 6.01 23.69
CA SER A 199 8.76 6.06 24.21
C SER A 199 7.70 5.84 23.12
N VAL A 200 6.50 5.39 23.52
CA VAL A 200 5.35 5.23 22.61
C VAL A 200 5.03 6.54 21.88
N SER A 201 5.11 7.68 22.56
CA SER A 201 4.91 9.00 21.93
C SER A 201 5.87 9.25 20.77
N TRP A 202 7.16 8.85 20.92
CA TRP A 202 8.12 8.97 19.83
C TRP A 202 7.75 8.09 18.64
N PHE A 203 7.31 6.83 18.88
CA PHE A 203 6.83 5.96 17.81
C PHE A 203 5.64 6.57 17.09
N GLN A 204 4.64 7.06 17.82
CA GLN A 204 3.45 7.68 17.25
C GLN A 204 3.81 8.89 16.37
N GLN A 205 4.67 9.79 16.87
CA GLN A 205 5.14 10.96 16.11
C GLN A 205 5.93 10.55 14.86
N SER A 206 6.79 9.56 14.98
CA SER A 206 7.64 9.10 13.88
C SER A 206 6.83 8.38 12.80
N LEU A 207 5.87 7.53 13.19
CA LEU A 207 4.95 6.85 12.28
C LEU A 207 4.05 7.87 11.56
N ALA A 208 3.55 8.88 12.25
CA ALA A 208 2.80 9.96 11.63
C ALA A 208 3.65 10.76 10.63
N ALA A 209 4.89 11.07 10.99
CA ALA A 209 5.82 11.77 10.10
C ALA A 209 6.21 10.95 8.86
N TRP A 210 6.20 9.62 8.94
CA TRP A 210 6.36 8.73 7.79
C TRP A 210 5.12 8.73 6.88
N GLY A 211 3.92 8.83 7.45
CA GLY A 211 2.68 8.91 6.67
C GLY A 211 1.45 8.21 7.27
N TYR A 212 1.64 7.41 8.32
CA TYR A 212 0.52 6.69 8.95
C TYR A 212 -0.45 7.61 9.68
N SER A 213 -1.74 7.25 9.62
CA SER A 213 -2.73 7.78 10.57
C SER A 213 -2.64 6.97 11.86
N VAL A 214 -2.14 7.59 12.93
CA VAL A 214 -1.89 6.95 14.23
C VAL A 214 -2.27 7.89 15.38
N PRO A 215 -2.84 7.37 16.50
CA PRO A 215 -3.10 8.18 17.70
C PRO A 215 -1.83 8.90 18.17
N GLN A 216 -2.01 10.05 18.83
CA GLN A 216 -0.92 10.86 19.39
C GLN A 216 -1.08 11.02 20.92
N ASN A 217 -1.57 9.96 21.60
CA ASN A 217 -1.92 9.96 23.02
C ASN A 217 -0.80 9.46 23.95
N GLY A 218 0.31 8.95 23.40
CA GLY A 218 1.41 8.37 24.17
C GLY A 218 1.12 6.97 24.73
N GLU A 219 0.00 6.36 24.37
CA GLU A 219 -0.42 5.05 24.85
C GLU A 219 -0.21 3.98 23.78
N LEU A 220 0.24 2.79 24.19
CA LEU A 220 0.33 1.63 23.32
C LEU A 220 -1.05 0.93 23.25
N ASP A 221 -2.02 1.66 22.73
CA ASP A 221 -3.36 1.16 22.48
C ASP A 221 -3.41 0.20 21.26
N LYS A 222 -4.58 -0.39 21.00
CA LYS A 222 -4.77 -1.30 19.87
C LYS A 222 -4.48 -0.61 18.53
N ALA A 223 -4.90 0.65 18.38
CA ALA A 223 -4.72 1.38 17.13
C ALA A 223 -3.23 1.65 16.87
N THR A 224 -2.47 2.05 17.87
CA THR A 224 -1.02 2.24 17.80
C THR A 224 -0.31 0.92 17.48
N ARG A 225 -0.68 -0.19 18.13
CA ARG A 225 -0.10 -1.51 17.84
C ARG A 225 -0.34 -1.96 16.40
N ASN A 226 -1.54 -1.77 15.89
CA ASN A 226 -1.85 -2.13 14.50
C ASN A 226 -0.98 -1.35 13.50
N VAL A 227 -0.71 -0.07 13.77
CA VAL A 227 0.17 0.74 12.91
C VAL A 227 1.63 0.28 13.02
N ILE A 228 2.12 -0.02 14.23
CA ILE A 228 3.47 -0.59 14.41
C ILE A 228 3.58 -1.93 13.68
N ALA A 229 2.58 -2.82 13.80
CA ALA A 229 2.56 -4.10 13.10
C ALA A 229 2.59 -3.93 11.56
N ALA A 230 1.82 -2.97 11.01
CA ALA A 230 1.84 -2.68 9.59
C ALA A 230 3.23 -2.20 9.12
N PHE A 231 3.87 -1.31 9.90
CA PHE A 231 5.24 -0.87 9.66
C PHE A 231 6.23 -2.04 9.72
N GLN A 232 6.11 -2.90 10.72
CA GLN A 232 6.96 -4.09 10.89
C GLN A 232 6.77 -5.07 9.72
N MET A 233 5.54 -5.37 9.30
CA MET A 233 5.29 -6.23 8.13
C MET A 233 5.97 -5.72 6.85
N ARG A 234 6.17 -4.42 6.74
CA ARG A 234 6.87 -3.82 5.59
C ARG A 234 8.39 -3.83 5.72
N PHE A 235 8.92 -3.47 6.88
CA PHE A 235 10.35 -3.17 7.06
C PHE A 235 11.10 -4.16 7.98
N ARG A 236 10.38 -4.94 8.81
CA ARG A 236 10.93 -5.95 9.72
C ARG A 236 10.05 -7.20 9.74
N GLN A 237 10.12 -7.95 8.67
CA GLN A 237 9.17 -9.03 8.36
C GLN A 237 9.28 -10.27 9.25
N THR A 238 10.36 -10.42 10.01
CA THR A 238 10.60 -11.58 10.91
C THR A 238 9.74 -11.55 12.15
N ASP A 239 9.31 -10.35 12.59
CA ASP A 239 8.47 -10.17 13.75
C ASP A 239 7.62 -8.89 13.57
N TYR A 240 6.31 -9.04 13.60
CA TYR A 240 5.32 -7.97 13.34
C TYR A 240 4.20 -7.97 14.39
N ASP A 241 4.56 -8.21 15.64
CA ASP A 241 3.63 -8.30 16.77
C ASP A 241 3.01 -6.96 17.20
N GLY A 242 3.49 -5.86 16.60
CA GLY A 242 3.04 -4.50 16.92
C GLY A 242 3.58 -3.95 18.22
N GLN A 243 4.60 -4.60 18.81
CA GLN A 243 5.28 -4.06 19.98
C GLN A 243 6.42 -3.12 19.56
N PRO A 244 6.58 -1.99 20.27
CA PRO A 244 7.72 -1.12 20.05
C PRO A 244 9.01 -1.81 20.52
N ASP A 245 10.05 -1.77 19.70
CA ASP A 245 11.38 -2.31 19.99
C ASP A 245 12.50 -1.47 19.37
N SER A 246 13.73 -1.74 19.74
CA SER A 246 14.88 -0.96 19.27
C SER A 246 15.20 -1.12 17.78
N GLU A 247 14.91 -2.28 17.20
CA GLU A 247 15.12 -2.54 15.78
C GLU A 247 14.11 -1.75 14.94
N THR A 248 12.83 -1.82 15.31
CA THR A 248 11.76 -1.01 14.68
C THR A 248 12.06 0.49 14.80
N ALA A 249 12.57 0.93 15.96
CA ALA A 249 12.97 2.32 16.18
C ALA A 249 14.13 2.74 15.26
N ALA A 250 15.13 1.90 15.07
CA ALA A 250 16.26 2.20 14.19
C ALA A 250 15.83 2.34 12.72
N LEU A 251 14.97 1.44 12.24
CA LEU A 251 14.39 1.50 10.90
C LEU A 251 13.58 2.80 10.70
N LEU A 252 12.73 3.13 11.66
CA LEU A 252 11.88 4.31 11.61
C LEU A 252 12.70 5.60 11.67
N ALA A 253 13.72 5.67 12.52
CA ALA A 253 14.64 6.82 12.60
C ALA A 253 15.47 7.02 11.32
N ALA A 254 15.80 5.94 10.62
CA ALA A 254 16.49 6.00 9.33
C ALA A 254 15.57 6.49 8.20
N LEU A 255 14.29 6.10 8.21
CA LEU A 255 13.27 6.53 7.25
C LEU A 255 12.82 7.98 7.49
N VAL A 256 12.81 8.43 8.74
CA VAL A 256 12.41 9.79 9.14
C VAL A 256 13.56 10.47 9.88
N PRO A 257 14.60 10.96 9.16
CA PRO A 257 15.81 11.48 9.77
C PRO A 257 15.58 12.60 10.80
N ALA A 258 14.55 13.42 10.62
CA ALA A 258 14.17 14.45 11.58
C ALA A 258 13.82 13.86 12.95
N GLN A 259 13.10 12.75 12.98
CA GLN A 259 12.76 12.04 14.22
C GLN A 259 13.95 11.30 14.82
N GLY A 260 14.88 10.82 14.00
CA GLY A 260 16.18 10.31 14.45
C GLY A 260 16.99 11.41 15.16
N GLN A 261 17.04 12.61 14.62
CA GLN A 261 17.72 13.77 15.26
C GLN A 261 17.08 14.18 16.59
N VAL A 262 15.75 14.05 16.73
CA VAL A 262 15.07 14.30 18.02
C VAL A 262 15.62 13.38 19.12
N LEU A 263 15.84 12.09 18.82
CA LEU A 263 16.45 11.17 19.76
C LEU A 263 17.91 11.53 20.06
N LEU A 264 18.71 11.77 19.02
CA LEU A 264 20.14 12.05 19.15
C LEU A 264 20.42 13.35 19.94
N ASN A 265 19.55 14.36 19.78
CA ASN A 265 19.70 15.68 20.42
C ASN A 265 19.02 15.76 21.80
N SER A 266 18.27 14.74 22.20
CA SER A 266 17.60 14.75 23.51
C SER A 266 18.60 14.49 24.64
N PRO A 267 18.78 15.38 25.60
CA PRO A 267 19.65 15.14 26.74
C PRO A 267 19.12 14.05 27.69
N THR A 268 17.79 13.83 27.67
CA THR A 268 17.08 12.82 28.48
C THR A 268 16.02 12.13 27.63
N PRO A 269 16.40 11.22 26.72
CA PRO A 269 15.42 10.50 25.91
C PRO A 269 14.48 9.69 26.81
N GLN A 270 13.19 9.73 26.52
CA GLN A 270 12.21 8.90 27.21
C GLN A 270 12.22 7.50 26.59
N TRP A 271 12.39 6.50 27.46
CA TRP A 271 12.44 5.10 27.08
C TRP A 271 11.12 4.39 27.39
N TYR A 272 10.75 3.49 26.52
CA TYR A 272 9.66 2.55 26.74
C TYR A 272 10.12 1.46 27.67
N THR A 273 9.34 1.22 28.71
CA THR A 273 9.51 0.07 29.61
C THR A 273 8.32 -0.84 29.41
N PRO A 274 8.50 -2.05 28.86
CA PRO A 274 7.40 -3.00 28.76
C PRO A 274 6.77 -3.23 30.14
N ILE A 275 5.45 -3.17 30.22
CA ILE A 275 4.74 -3.55 31.45
C ILE A 275 4.97 -5.06 31.63
N ALA A 276 5.62 -5.45 32.72
CA ALA A 276 5.95 -6.82 33.03
C ALA A 276 4.67 -7.63 33.36
N ASN A 277 3.92 -7.98 32.36
CA ASN A 277 2.89 -9.01 32.45
C ASN A 277 2.90 -9.88 31.20
N PRO A 278 3.79 -10.90 31.13
CA PRO A 278 3.94 -11.76 29.95
C PRO A 278 2.73 -12.67 29.69
N SER A 279 1.74 -12.71 30.58
CA SER A 279 0.55 -13.57 30.46
C SER A 279 -0.66 -12.90 29.81
N ALA A 280 -0.60 -11.61 29.54
CA ALA A 280 -1.63 -10.89 28.82
C ALA A 280 -1.14 -10.56 27.40
N GLN A 281 -1.18 -11.55 26.49
CA GLN A 281 -1.28 -11.17 25.08
C GLN A 281 -2.53 -10.28 24.97
N PRO A 282 -2.40 -9.02 24.56
CA PRO A 282 -3.56 -8.17 24.39
C PRO A 282 -4.50 -8.87 23.41
N SER A 283 -5.76 -9.01 23.78
CA SER A 283 -6.79 -9.51 22.88
C SER A 283 -6.73 -8.72 21.58
N GLY A 284 -6.34 -9.35 20.46
CA GLY A 284 -6.27 -8.74 19.14
C GLY A 284 -4.85 -8.48 18.60
N ALA A 285 -3.78 -8.94 19.24
CA ALA A 285 -2.47 -9.00 18.58
C ALA A 285 -2.54 -9.96 17.37
N PRO A 286 -1.88 -9.63 16.23
CA PRO A 286 -1.81 -10.56 15.11
C PRO A 286 -1.12 -11.85 15.57
N LEU A 287 -1.61 -13.00 15.06
CA LEU A 287 -0.95 -14.28 15.31
C LEU A 287 0.49 -14.24 14.76
N PRO A 288 1.47 -14.81 15.49
CA PRO A 288 2.84 -14.88 14.99
C PRO A 288 2.92 -15.73 13.72
N PRO A 289 3.94 -15.55 12.88
CA PRO A 289 4.14 -16.42 11.73
C PRO A 289 4.36 -17.86 12.20
N CYS A 290 3.80 -18.83 11.44
CA CYS A 290 4.14 -20.22 11.66
C CYS A 290 5.61 -20.45 11.34
N THR A 291 6.42 -20.85 12.32
CA THR A 291 7.79 -21.29 12.07
C THR A 291 7.76 -22.60 11.29
N ALA A 292 8.55 -22.69 10.21
CA ALA A 292 8.73 -23.95 9.52
C ALA A 292 9.21 -25.01 10.55
N ARG A 293 8.43 -26.05 10.77
CA ARG A 293 8.86 -27.18 11.62
C ARG A 293 10.12 -27.76 10.96
N PRO A 294 11.24 -27.90 11.67
CA PRO A 294 12.38 -28.59 11.08
C PRO A 294 11.92 -29.98 10.60
N PRO A 295 12.43 -30.48 9.46
CA PRO A 295 12.09 -31.80 8.99
C PRO A 295 12.37 -32.80 10.13
N ALA A 296 11.39 -33.66 10.41
CA ALA A 296 11.55 -34.73 11.37
C ALA A 296 12.75 -35.57 10.94
N SER A 297 13.76 -35.65 11.82
CA SER A 297 14.99 -36.43 11.68
C SER A 297 14.69 -37.93 11.71
#